data_8fc6f014e1600bff5c35045e91c38fd3
#
_entry.id   8fc6f014e1600bff5c35045e91c38fd3
#
_cell.length_a   1.000
_cell.length_b   1.000
_cell.length_c   1.000
_cell.angle_alpha   90.00
_cell.angle_beta   90.00
_cell.angle_gamma   90.00
#
_symmetry.space_group_name_H-M   'P 1'
#
loop_
_entity.id
_entity.type
_entity.pdbx_description
1 polymer ?
#
loop_
_entity_poly.entity_id
_entity_poly.type
_entity_poly.pdbx_seq_one_letter_code
_entity_poly.pdbx_strand_id
1 'polypeptide(L)'
;MNANQTYGLVCAHHHLYSSLARGMPSPESTPTNFKDILKKIWWKLDKALDLEIIEWSAKLGALEALESGTTCIIDHHESPNAIEGSLTVIHDACASLGVRVNTCYGISDRNSDEFTAQMPMTDQAKLGLEENRRFLKEGGSGMVGIHAAFTCSDEALEAASELATDLGVGVHVHVAEGDLDTDSWARLQNHTKDEWLLVHGVLLPDNHGLQGTIIHNPRSNMNNGCLLYTSDAADE
;
A
#
# COMPACT_ATOMS: atom_id res chain seq x y z
N MET A 1 -25.08 21.72 6.25
CA MET A 1 -25.60 20.33 6.06
C MET A 1 -27.01 20.28 6.62
N ASN A 2 -27.93 19.65 5.93
CA ASN A 2 -29.25 19.39 6.48
C ASN A 2 -29.15 18.34 7.60
N ALA A 3 -30.12 18.32 8.55
CA ALA A 3 -30.07 17.42 9.71
C ALA A 3 -29.96 15.91 9.37
N ASN A 4 -30.14 15.53 8.10
CA ASN A 4 -30.10 14.14 7.62
C ASN A 4 -28.89 13.88 6.71
N GLN A 5 -27.85 14.72 6.75
CA GLN A 5 -26.62 14.55 5.95
C GLN A 5 -25.40 14.44 6.86
N THR A 6 -24.53 13.52 6.54
CA THR A 6 -23.20 13.38 7.14
C THR A 6 -22.14 13.32 6.05
N TYR A 7 -20.87 13.57 6.40
CA TYR A 7 -19.75 13.29 5.52
C TYR A 7 -19.59 11.79 5.34
N GLY A 8 -19.20 11.35 4.15
CA GLY A 8 -18.78 9.98 3.93
C GLY A 8 -17.47 9.69 4.66
N LEU A 9 -17.27 8.43 5.01
CA LEU A 9 -16.04 7.96 5.62
C LEU A 9 -14.87 7.96 4.61
N VAL A 10 -13.65 8.02 5.12
CA VAL A 10 -12.42 7.86 4.35
C VAL A 10 -11.70 6.62 4.83
N CYS A 11 -11.44 5.68 3.92
CA CYS A 11 -10.54 4.56 4.17
C CYS A 11 -9.12 5.02 3.84
N ALA A 12 -8.29 5.23 4.86
CA ALA A 12 -6.97 5.85 4.70
C ALA A 12 -5.89 4.88 4.21
N HIS A 13 -6.17 3.58 4.14
CA HIS A 13 -5.30 2.56 3.54
C HIS A 13 -6.12 1.35 3.11
N HIS A 14 -5.93 0.94 1.89
CA HIS A 14 -6.59 -0.23 1.30
C HIS A 14 -5.70 -0.88 0.24
N HIS A 15 -5.98 -2.15 -0.04
CA HIS A 15 -5.45 -2.90 -1.17
C HIS A 15 -6.63 -3.42 -2.01
N LEU A 16 -7.16 -2.56 -2.88
CA LEU A 16 -8.33 -2.88 -3.70
C LEU A 16 -8.15 -4.14 -4.55
N TYR A 17 -6.92 -4.43 -4.97
CA TYR A 17 -6.61 -5.64 -5.74
C TYR A 17 -6.89 -6.95 -4.99
N SER A 18 -7.02 -6.92 -3.67
CA SER A 18 -7.26 -8.09 -2.85
C SER A 18 -8.75 -8.43 -2.62
N SER A 19 -9.68 -7.60 -3.10
CA SER A 19 -11.10 -7.79 -2.83
C SER A 19 -11.66 -9.11 -3.39
N LEU A 20 -11.14 -9.57 -4.53
CA LEU A 20 -11.49 -10.88 -5.12
C LEU A 20 -10.73 -12.07 -4.52
N ALA A 21 -9.79 -11.84 -3.60
CA ALA A 21 -9.02 -12.94 -3.00
C ALA A 21 -9.88 -13.85 -2.09
N ARG A 22 -11.11 -13.48 -1.80
CA ARG A 22 -12.08 -14.33 -1.11
C ARG A 22 -12.35 -15.58 -1.94
N GLY A 23 -12.10 -16.77 -1.35
CA GLY A 23 -12.20 -18.03 -2.06
C GLY A 23 -10.93 -18.42 -2.83
N MET A 24 -9.86 -17.67 -2.74
CA MET A 24 -8.55 -18.08 -3.20
C MET A 24 -8.16 -19.41 -2.52
N PRO A 25 -7.52 -20.36 -3.24
CA PRO A 25 -7.06 -21.60 -2.64
C PRO A 25 -6.18 -21.36 -1.43
N SER A 26 -6.39 -22.15 -0.39
CA SER A 26 -5.53 -22.11 0.79
C SER A 26 -4.07 -22.41 0.42
N PRO A 27 -3.09 -21.79 1.10
CA PRO A 27 -1.70 -22.13 0.88
C PRO A 27 -1.41 -23.59 1.24
N GLU A 28 -0.42 -24.21 0.59
CA GLU A 28 -0.04 -25.62 0.82
C GLU A 28 0.32 -25.95 2.26
N SER A 29 0.75 -24.94 3.02
CA SER A 29 1.03 -25.04 4.46
C SER A 29 0.60 -23.77 5.17
N THR A 30 0.11 -23.91 6.40
CA THR A 30 -0.29 -22.78 7.23
C THR A 30 0.87 -21.81 7.43
N PRO A 31 0.70 -20.49 7.19
CA PRO A 31 1.70 -19.49 7.56
C PRO A 31 1.96 -19.52 9.08
N THR A 32 3.22 -19.40 9.46
CA THR A 32 3.63 -19.44 10.88
C THR A 32 4.18 -18.11 11.40
N ASN A 33 4.40 -17.15 10.50
CA ASN A 33 4.89 -15.83 10.81
C ASN A 33 4.52 -14.86 9.67
N PHE A 34 4.78 -13.58 9.86
CA PHE A 34 4.43 -12.54 8.88
C PHE A 34 5.10 -12.77 7.50
N LYS A 35 6.36 -13.20 7.48
CA LYS A 35 7.06 -13.51 6.21
C LYS A 35 6.36 -14.62 5.41
N ASP A 36 5.88 -15.62 6.12
CA ASP A 36 5.12 -16.72 5.50
C ASP A 36 3.81 -16.21 4.89
N ILE A 37 3.10 -15.31 5.57
CA ILE A 37 1.87 -14.69 5.06
C ILE A 37 2.16 -13.94 3.77
N LEU A 38 3.22 -13.10 3.77
CA LEU A 38 3.62 -12.38 2.55
C LEU A 38 3.94 -13.35 1.40
N LYS A 39 4.82 -14.34 1.62
CA LYS A 39 5.29 -15.24 0.57
C LYS A 39 4.23 -16.23 0.07
N LYS A 40 3.40 -16.76 0.98
CA LYS A 40 2.46 -17.84 0.66
C LYS A 40 1.10 -17.32 0.19
N ILE A 41 0.76 -16.09 0.51
CA ILE A 41 -0.55 -15.47 0.20
C ILE A 41 -0.37 -14.22 -0.64
N TRP A 42 0.11 -13.12 -0.07
CA TRP A 42 0.11 -11.81 -0.72
C TRP A 42 0.93 -11.77 -2.01
N TRP A 43 2.20 -12.19 -1.98
CA TRP A 43 3.06 -12.15 -3.16
C TRP A 43 2.66 -13.16 -4.26
N LYS A 44 1.88 -14.18 -3.94
CA LYS A 44 1.25 -15.03 -4.94
C LYS A 44 0.04 -14.37 -5.59
N LEU A 45 -0.78 -13.71 -4.78
CA LEU A 45 -1.91 -12.92 -5.26
C LEU A 45 -1.43 -11.83 -6.21
N ASP A 46 -0.45 -11.02 -5.80
CA ASP A 46 0.10 -9.92 -6.61
C ASP A 46 0.52 -10.39 -8.01
N LYS A 47 1.17 -11.56 -8.09
CA LYS A 47 1.64 -12.15 -9.35
C LYS A 47 0.54 -12.77 -10.21
N ALA A 48 -0.62 -13.03 -9.64
CA ALA A 48 -1.76 -13.59 -10.36
C ALA A 48 -2.63 -12.54 -11.04
N LEU A 49 -2.41 -11.27 -10.73
CA LEU A 49 -3.21 -10.16 -11.24
C LEU A 49 -2.90 -9.86 -12.71
N ASP A 50 -3.96 -9.63 -13.47
CA ASP A 50 -3.97 -8.93 -14.75
C ASP A 50 -4.89 -7.71 -14.65
N LEU A 51 -4.94 -6.88 -15.70
CA LEU A 51 -5.73 -5.65 -15.68
C LEU A 51 -7.24 -5.90 -15.52
N GLU A 52 -7.75 -7.02 -16.03
CA GLU A 52 -9.17 -7.38 -15.90
C GLU A 52 -9.50 -7.76 -14.45
N ILE A 53 -8.66 -8.58 -13.82
CA ILE A 53 -8.81 -8.96 -12.41
C ILE A 53 -8.70 -7.72 -11.51
N ILE A 54 -7.77 -6.82 -11.80
CA ILE A 54 -7.62 -5.54 -11.07
C ILE A 54 -8.89 -4.72 -11.17
N GLU A 55 -9.47 -4.57 -12.36
CA GLU A 55 -10.72 -3.83 -12.58
C GLU A 55 -11.86 -4.37 -11.71
N TRP A 56 -12.12 -5.68 -11.82
CA TRP A 56 -13.22 -6.30 -11.07
C TRP A 56 -12.98 -6.30 -9.56
N SER A 57 -11.74 -6.48 -9.12
CA SER A 57 -11.38 -6.39 -7.71
C SER A 57 -11.60 -4.98 -7.16
N ALA A 58 -11.18 -3.96 -7.92
CA ALA A 58 -11.40 -2.56 -7.53
C ALA A 58 -12.89 -2.20 -7.49
N LYS A 59 -13.69 -2.67 -8.46
CA LYS A 59 -15.16 -2.49 -8.43
C LYS A 59 -15.80 -3.14 -7.21
N LEU A 60 -15.42 -4.36 -6.88
CA LEU A 60 -15.95 -5.04 -5.71
C LEU A 60 -15.59 -4.28 -4.42
N GLY A 61 -14.32 -3.93 -4.23
CA GLY A 61 -13.89 -3.18 -3.04
C GLY A 61 -14.53 -1.80 -2.93
N ALA A 62 -14.72 -1.09 -4.06
CA ALA A 62 -15.43 0.18 -4.09
C ALA A 62 -16.91 0.04 -3.71
N LEU A 63 -17.58 -1.03 -4.17
CA LEU A 63 -18.97 -1.31 -3.79
C LEU A 63 -19.11 -1.57 -2.28
N GLU A 64 -18.23 -2.39 -1.72
CA GLU A 64 -18.21 -2.69 -0.28
C GLU A 64 -17.89 -1.46 0.57
N ALA A 65 -17.02 -0.58 0.05
CA ALA A 65 -16.75 0.70 0.68
C ALA A 65 -18.02 1.57 0.75
N LEU A 66 -18.78 1.66 -0.35
CA LEU A 66 -20.05 2.39 -0.36
C LEU A 66 -21.08 1.79 0.60
N GLU A 67 -21.19 0.47 0.67
CA GLU A 67 -22.07 -0.22 1.62
C GLU A 67 -21.76 0.12 3.08
N SER A 68 -20.49 0.39 3.38
CA SER A 68 -20.04 0.83 4.71
C SER A 68 -20.08 2.35 4.93
N GLY A 69 -20.54 3.14 3.93
CA GLY A 69 -20.58 4.59 3.98
C GLY A 69 -19.24 5.27 3.67
N THR A 70 -18.26 4.53 3.16
CA THR A 70 -16.97 5.06 2.72
C THR A 70 -17.09 5.62 1.31
N THR A 71 -16.69 6.87 1.12
CA THR A 71 -16.79 7.58 -0.17
C THR A 71 -15.45 8.00 -0.76
N CYS A 72 -14.37 7.73 -0.04
CA CYS A 72 -13.01 7.98 -0.47
C CYS A 72 -12.09 6.87 0.04
N ILE A 73 -11.24 6.35 -0.85
CA ILE A 73 -10.27 5.30 -0.52
C ILE A 73 -8.87 5.82 -0.86
N ILE A 74 -7.91 5.59 0.02
CA ILE A 74 -6.50 5.72 -0.29
C ILE A 74 -5.96 4.31 -0.49
N ASP A 75 -5.64 3.98 -1.74
CA ASP A 75 -5.29 2.63 -2.18
C ASP A 75 -3.78 2.48 -2.40
N HIS A 76 -3.27 1.32 -2.09
CA HIS A 76 -1.88 0.93 -2.35
C HIS A 76 -1.88 -0.33 -3.20
N HIS A 77 -1.43 -0.22 -4.45
CA HIS A 77 -1.55 -1.27 -5.46
C HIS A 77 -0.22 -1.95 -5.76
N GLU A 78 -0.29 -3.25 -6.01
CA GLU A 78 0.81 -4.06 -6.48
C GLU A 78 0.35 -5.15 -7.45
N SER A 79 0.98 -5.22 -8.62
CA SER A 79 0.70 -6.21 -9.67
C SER A 79 1.93 -6.39 -10.56
N PRO A 80 2.96 -7.13 -10.12
CA PRO A 80 4.24 -7.21 -10.82
C PRO A 80 4.16 -7.69 -12.27
N ASN A 81 3.08 -8.39 -12.64
CA ASN A 81 2.85 -8.87 -14.01
C ASN A 81 1.90 -7.97 -14.83
N ALA A 82 1.35 -6.90 -14.22
CA ALA A 82 0.41 -5.97 -14.86
C ALA A 82 0.59 -4.55 -14.29
N ILE A 83 1.80 -3.98 -14.44
CA ILE A 83 2.17 -2.69 -13.84
C ILE A 83 1.54 -1.54 -14.63
N GLU A 84 1.90 -1.45 -15.92
CA GLU A 84 1.50 -0.35 -16.79
C GLU A 84 -0.03 -0.28 -16.95
N GLY A 85 -0.60 0.88 -16.66
CA GLY A 85 -2.04 1.14 -16.74
C GLY A 85 -2.86 0.70 -15.53
N SER A 86 -2.26 -0.02 -14.57
CA SER A 86 -2.98 -0.55 -13.40
C SER A 86 -3.65 0.54 -12.56
N LEU A 87 -2.98 1.68 -12.35
CA LEU A 87 -3.54 2.79 -11.56
C LEU A 87 -4.72 3.47 -12.27
N THR A 88 -4.68 3.56 -13.60
CA THR A 88 -5.80 4.08 -14.39
C THR A 88 -7.00 3.16 -14.29
N VAL A 89 -6.78 1.84 -14.38
CA VAL A 89 -7.85 0.84 -14.24
C VAL A 89 -8.53 0.92 -12.88
N ILE A 90 -7.76 1.06 -11.79
CA ILE A 90 -8.30 1.23 -10.44
C ILE A 90 -9.11 2.53 -10.31
N HIS A 91 -8.54 3.62 -10.81
CA HIS A 91 -9.19 4.93 -10.79
C HIS A 91 -10.55 4.88 -11.50
N ASP A 92 -10.58 4.36 -12.73
CA ASP A 92 -11.79 4.30 -13.55
C ASP A 92 -12.84 3.34 -12.98
N ALA A 93 -12.40 2.20 -12.43
CA ALA A 93 -13.27 1.26 -11.73
C ALA A 93 -13.98 1.93 -10.54
N CYS A 94 -13.25 2.61 -9.68
CA CYS A 94 -13.83 3.35 -8.54
C CYS A 94 -14.74 4.50 -8.99
N ALA A 95 -14.29 5.28 -9.97
CA ALA A 95 -15.05 6.42 -10.51
C ALA A 95 -16.38 5.98 -11.13
N SER A 96 -16.42 4.81 -11.79
CA SER A 96 -17.64 4.25 -12.36
C SER A 96 -18.75 3.99 -11.35
N LEU A 97 -18.37 3.81 -10.08
CA LEU A 97 -19.27 3.61 -8.94
C LEU A 97 -19.46 4.87 -8.09
N GLY A 98 -18.79 5.97 -8.45
CA GLY A 98 -18.87 7.23 -7.69
C GLY A 98 -18.00 7.28 -6.44
N VAL A 99 -17.05 6.36 -6.28
CA VAL A 99 -16.06 6.37 -5.20
C VAL A 99 -14.84 7.16 -5.63
N ARG A 100 -14.39 8.08 -4.80
CA ARG A 100 -13.10 8.76 -5.02
C ARG A 100 -11.98 7.84 -4.56
N VAL A 101 -10.95 7.72 -5.37
CA VAL A 101 -9.74 6.98 -5.00
C VAL A 101 -8.50 7.85 -5.18
N ASN A 102 -7.60 7.76 -4.22
CA ASN A 102 -6.23 8.24 -4.32
C ASN A 102 -5.34 6.99 -4.30
N THR A 103 -4.73 6.64 -5.44
CA THR A 103 -4.03 5.37 -5.59
C THR A 103 -2.56 5.57 -5.89
N CYS A 104 -1.74 4.58 -5.56
CA CYS A 104 -0.32 4.53 -5.87
C CYS A 104 0.13 3.12 -6.21
N TYR A 105 1.20 2.99 -7.00
CA TYR A 105 1.86 1.71 -7.22
C TYR A 105 3.01 1.53 -6.24
N GLY A 106 2.98 0.47 -5.44
CA GLY A 106 4.01 0.13 -4.47
C GLY A 106 5.27 -0.39 -5.14
N ILE A 107 6.29 0.46 -5.35
CA ILE A 107 7.57 0.02 -5.90
C ILE A 107 8.24 -0.96 -4.96
N SER A 108 8.93 -1.96 -5.52
CA SER A 108 9.61 -2.98 -4.73
C SER A 108 10.67 -3.71 -5.55
N ASP A 109 11.78 -4.02 -4.90
CA ASP A 109 12.87 -4.87 -5.43
C ASP A 109 12.77 -6.33 -4.96
N ARG A 110 11.69 -6.68 -4.23
CA ARG A 110 11.49 -7.97 -3.54
C ARG A 110 11.48 -9.21 -4.43
N ASN A 111 11.28 -9.05 -5.73
CA ASN A 111 11.27 -10.14 -6.69
C ASN A 111 12.67 -10.44 -7.25
N SER A 112 13.71 -9.75 -6.79
CA SER A 112 15.10 -10.11 -7.05
C SER A 112 15.48 -11.38 -6.30
N ASP A 113 16.29 -12.26 -6.93
CA ASP A 113 16.74 -13.50 -6.32
C ASP A 113 17.63 -13.26 -5.08
N GLU A 114 18.41 -12.17 -5.08
CA GLU A 114 19.33 -11.79 -4.01
C GLU A 114 19.12 -10.33 -3.58
N PHE A 115 17.96 -10.06 -2.97
CA PHE A 115 17.67 -8.71 -2.49
C PHE A 115 18.63 -8.27 -1.38
N THR A 116 19.22 -7.08 -1.57
CA THR A 116 19.94 -6.32 -0.54
C THR A 116 19.58 -4.83 -0.65
N ALA A 117 19.66 -4.10 0.45
CA ALA A 117 19.39 -2.66 0.45
C ALA A 117 20.33 -1.86 -0.48
N GLN A 118 21.54 -2.33 -0.68
CA GLN A 118 22.58 -1.66 -1.48
C GLN A 118 22.61 -2.08 -2.96
N MET A 119 21.72 -2.98 -3.38
CA MET A 119 21.63 -3.37 -4.78
C MET A 119 21.08 -2.21 -5.63
N PRO A 120 21.40 -2.18 -6.94
CA PRO A 120 20.72 -1.26 -7.85
C PRO A 120 19.21 -1.53 -7.90
N MET A 121 18.43 -0.46 -8.07
CA MET A 121 16.98 -0.58 -8.29
C MET A 121 16.69 -1.49 -9.48
N THR A 122 15.82 -2.49 -9.27
CA THR A 122 15.43 -3.46 -10.29
C THR A 122 14.61 -2.82 -11.42
N ASP A 123 14.58 -3.45 -12.58
CA ASP A 123 13.74 -2.98 -13.68
C ASP A 123 12.25 -3.02 -13.31
N GLN A 124 11.82 -3.94 -12.46
CA GLN A 124 10.46 -3.99 -11.96
C GLN A 124 10.12 -2.78 -11.06
N ALA A 125 11.02 -2.40 -10.16
CA ALA A 125 10.84 -1.19 -9.35
C ALA A 125 10.83 0.07 -10.21
N LYS A 126 11.68 0.15 -11.26
CA LYS A 126 11.66 1.25 -12.24
C LYS A 126 10.31 1.35 -12.98
N LEU A 127 9.75 0.22 -13.42
CA LEU A 127 8.43 0.20 -14.06
C LEU A 127 7.33 0.69 -13.10
N GLY A 128 7.36 0.27 -11.83
CA GLY A 128 6.42 0.77 -10.83
C GLY A 128 6.56 2.28 -10.56
N LEU A 129 7.80 2.77 -10.53
CA LEU A 129 8.06 4.21 -10.40
C LEU A 129 7.53 4.99 -11.60
N GLU A 130 7.70 4.45 -12.82
CA GLU A 130 7.21 5.07 -14.04
C GLU A 130 5.67 5.05 -14.11
N GLU A 131 5.00 3.99 -13.62
CA GLU A 131 3.54 3.96 -13.53
C GLU A 131 3.00 5.05 -12.58
N ASN A 132 3.61 5.25 -11.40
CA ASN A 132 3.28 6.38 -10.54
C ASN A 132 3.47 7.71 -11.28
N ARG A 133 4.62 7.89 -11.95
CA ARG A 133 4.92 9.11 -12.72
C ARG A 133 3.91 9.36 -13.82
N ARG A 134 3.61 8.34 -14.63
CA ARG A 134 2.66 8.41 -15.74
C ARG A 134 1.28 8.83 -15.24
N PHE A 135 0.74 8.08 -14.29
CA PHE A 135 -0.60 8.30 -13.74
C PHE A 135 -0.77 9.71 -13.15
N LEU A 136 0.19 10.15 -12.34
CA LEU A 136 0.15 11.47 -11.71
C LEU A 136 0.30 12.61 -12.73
N LYS A 137 1.17 12.46 -13.74
CA LYS A 137 1.32 13.45 -14.80
C LYS A 137 0.11 13.55 -15.73
N GLU A 138 -0.65 12.49 -15.89
CA GLU A 138 -1.92 12.49 -16.63
C GLU A 138 -3.09 13.08 -15.82
N GLY A 139 -2.83 13.55 -14.61
CA GLY A 139 -3.82 14.19 -13.73
C GLY A 139 -4.57 13.22 -12.82
N GLY A 140 -4.08 11.98 -12.68
CA GLY A 140 -4.62 11.00 -11.73
C GLY A 140 -4.49 11.47 -10.28
N SER A 141 -5.47 11.15 -9.46
CA SER A 141 -5.44 11.43 -8.01
C SER A 141 -4.65 10.32 -7.32
N GLY A 142 -3.46 10.64 -6.84
CA GLY A 142 -2.56 9.64 -6.29
C GLY A 142 -1.40 10.19 -5.47
N MET A 143 -0.59 9.27 -5.01
CA MET A 143 0.69 9.49 -4.32
C MET A 143 1.78 8.66 -5.02
N VAL A 144 3.02 8.77 -4.60
CA VAL A 144 4.05 7.79 -4.98
C VAL A 144 4.01 6.63 -3.99
N GLY A 145 3.94 5.39 -4.48
CA GLY A 145 3.90 4.20 -3.63
C GLY A 145 5.29 3.61 -3.39
N ILE A 146 5.59 3.27 -2.15
CA ILE A 146 6.71 2.41 -1.75
C ILE A 146 6.11 1.22 -1.01
N HIS A 147 6.46 -0.02 -1.40
CA HIS A 147 5.93 -1.17 -0.67
C HIS A 147 6.35 -1.10 0.81
N ALA A 148 7.63 -1.22 1.10
CA ALA A 148 8.19 -1.08 2.44
C ALA A 148 9.72 -0.93 2.34
N ALA A 149 10.36 -0.36 3.35
CA ALA A 149 11.82 -0.19 3.34
C ALA A 149 12.58 -1.52 3.27
N PHE A 150 12.07 -2.59 3.87
CA PHE A 150 12.71 -3.92 3.85
C PHE A 150 12.62 -4.65 2.50
N THR A 151 11.90 -4.10 1.53
CA THR A 151 11.74 -4.67 0.18
C THR A 151 12.24 -3.76 -0.94
N CYS A 152 12.78 -2.59 -0.60
CA CYS A 152 13.27 -1.61 -1.55
C CYS A 152 14.76 -1.33 -1.33
N SER A 153 15.53 -1.22 -2.42
CA SER A 153 16.90 -0.75 -2.37
C SER A 153 16.98 0.72 -1.95
N ASP A 154 18.16 1.18 -1.51
CA ASP A 154 18.38 2.59 -1.18
C ASP A 154 18.13 3.48 -2.40
N GLU A 155 18.52 3.04 -3.60
CA GLU A 155 18.26 3.73 -4.86
C GLU A 155 16.74 3.86 -5.14
N ALA A 156 15.95 2.81 -4.86
CA ALA A 156 14.51 2.85 -5.05
C ALA A 156 13.81 3.82 -4.06
N LEU A 157 14.27 3.86 -2.81
CA LEU A 157 13.73 4.78 -1.80
C LEU A 157 14.02 6.24 -2.18
N GLU A 158 15.27 6.53 -2.61
CA GLU A 158 15.67 7.87 -3.06
C GLU A 158 14.86 8.30 -4.27
N ALA A 159 14.80 7.46 -5.32
CA ALA A 159 14.08 7.75 -6.56
C ALA A 159 12.58 8.02 -6.33
N ALA A 160 11.94 7.29 -5.41
CA ALA A 160 10.55 7.52 -5.04
C ALA A 160 10.35 8.84 -4.29
N SER A 161 11.24 9.16 -3.36
CA SER A 161 11.22 10.41 -2.61
C SER A 161 11.43 11.64 -3.53
N GLU A 162 12.39 11.53 -4.47
CA GLU A 162 12.63 12.55 -5.49
C GLU A 162 11.41 12.75 -6.38
N LEU A 163 10.83 11.65 -6.91
CA LEU A 163 9.64 11.72 -7.75
C LEU A 163 8.47 12.39 -7.02
N ALA A 164 8.22 12.03 -5.77
CA ALA A 164 7.15 12.64 -4.97
C ALA A 164 7.37 14.15 -4.79
N THR A 165 8.62 14.54 -4.54
CA THR A 165 9.02 15.95 -4.40
C THR A 165 8.81 16.72 -5.72
N ASP A 166 9.27 16.16 -6.84
CA ASP A 166 9.15 16.77 -8.17
C ASP A 166 7.70 16.97 -8.60
N LEU A 167 6.81 16.07 -8.20
CA LEU A 167 5.39 16.14 -8.52
C LEU A 167 4.56 16.88 -7.46
N GLY A 168 5.15 17.23 -6.32
CA GLY A 168 4.44 17.91 -5.23
C GLY A 168 3.37 17.05 -4.56
N VAL A 169 3.61 15.73 -4.46
CA VAL A 169 2.72 14.77 -3.82
C VAL A 169 3.41 14.08 -2.64
N GLY A 170 2.64 13.42 -1.78
CA GLY A 170 3.19 12.58 -0.72
C GLY A 170 3.61 11.19 -1.18
N VAL A 171 4.13 10.41 -0.24
CA VAL A 171 4.45 8.99 -0.41
C VAL A 171 3.56 8.16 0.50
N HIS A 172 3.14 7.00 0.00
CA HIS A 172 2.38 6.00 0.74
C HIS A 172 3.24 4.75 0.91
N VAL A 173 3.58 4.38 2.15
CA VAL A 173 4.54 3.32 2.46
C VAL A 173 4.14 2.52 3.69
N HIS A 174 4.32 1.18 3.66
CA HIS A 174 4.18 0.34 4.85
C HIS A 174 5.44 0.46 5.71
N VAL A 175 5.24 0.63 7.02
CA VAL A 175 6.32 0.91 7.96
C VAL A 175 6.12 0.09 9.23
N ALA A 176 7.15 -0.64 9.61
CA ALA A 176 7.20 -1.37 10.89
C ALA A 176 5.94 -2.20 11.15
N GLU A 177 5.42 -2.88 10.12
CA GLU A 177 4.20 -3.70 10.22
C GLU A 177 4.41 -4.97 11.02
N GLY A 178 5.56 -5.62 10.89
CA GLY A 178 5.85 -6.89 11.53
C GLY A 178 7.34 -7.15 11.71
N ASP A 179 7.69 -8.35 12.12
CA ASP A 179 9.03 -8.79 12.51
C ASP A 179 10.11 -8.68 11.41
N LEU A 180 9.70 -8.51 10.16
CA LEU A 180 10.61 -8.24 9.04
C LEU A 180 11.05 -6.78 8.92
N ASP A 181 10.35 -5.88 9.58
CA ASP A 181 10.53 -4.43 9.47
C ASP A 181 10.84 -3.80 10.83
N THR A 182 11.62 -4.49 11.65
CA THR A 182 11.99 -3.99 12.99
C THR A 182 12.96 -2.82 12.94
N ASP A 183 13.84 -2.78 11.92
CA ASP A 183 14.94 -1.80 11.83
C ASP A 183 14.99 -1.09 10.47
N SER A 184 14.41 -1.66 9.41
CA SER A 184 14.51 -1.11 8.06
C SER A 184 13.81 0.24 7.89
N TRP A 185 12.79 0.53 8.71
CA TRP A 185 12.12 1.83 8.75
C TRP A 185 13.08 3.01 9.00
N ALA A 186 14.20 2.77 9.69
CA ALA A 186 15.20 3.82 9.96
C ALA A 186 15.81 4.38 8.66
N ARG A 187 15.82 3.62 7.57
CA ARG A 187 16.26 4.08 6.25
C ARG A 187 15.37 5.17 5.66
N LEU A 188 14.13 5.29 6.15
CA LEU A 188 13.18 6.30 5.72
C LEU A 188 13.39 7.66 6.41
N GLN A 189 14.17 7.74 7.50
CA GLN A 189 14.29 8.95 8.33
C GLN A 189 14.70 10.19 7.55
N ASN A 190 15.56 10.05 6.52
CA ASN A 190 16.04 11.16 5.71
C ASN A 190 15.11 11.51 4.53
N HIS A 191 14.07 10.72 4.29
CA HIS A 191 13.17 10.86 3.15
C HIS A 191 11.79 11.38 3.53
N THR A 192 11.30 11.01 4.72
CA THR A 192 9.92 11.30 5.14
C THR A 192 9.65 12.79 5.27
N LYS A 193 8.42 13.19 4.92
CA LYS A 193 7.90 14.57 4.99
C LYS A 193 6.47 14.53 5.53
N ASP A 194 5.94 15.69 5.89
CA ASP A 194 4.61 15.83 6.49
C ASP A 194 3.47 15.25 5.63
N GLU A 195 3.65 15.22 4.29
CA GLU A 195 2.68 14.71 3.33
C GLU A 195 2.71 13.19 3.17
N TRP A 196 3.63 12.48 3.85
CA TRP A 196 3.75 11.02 3.75
C TRP A 196 2.69 10.31 4.59
N LEU A 197 2.22 9.17 4.09
CA LEU A 197 1.38 8.22 4.82
C LEU A 197 2.23 7.00 5.21
N LEU A 198 2.41 6.84 6.51
CA LEU A 198 3.19 5.78 7.13
C LEU A 198 2.23 4.72 7.66
N VAL A 199 2.06 3.65 6.92
CA VAL A 199 1.02 2.66 7.21
C VAL A 199 1.50 1.64 8.22
N HIS A 200 0.63 1.27 9.13
CA HIS A 200 0.79 0.36 10.28
C HIS A 200 1.51 1.00 11.47
N GLY A 201 2.82 1.20 11.41
CA GLY A 201 3.60 1.76 12.51
C GLY A 201 3.65 0.91 13.78
N VAL A 202 3.37 -0.41 13.65
CA VAL A 202 3.17 -1.34 14.79
C VAL A 202 4.39 -1.44 15.68
N LEU A 203 5.56 -1.54 15.10
CA LEU A 203 6.83 -1.73 15.81
C LEU A 203 7.69 -0.46 15.83
N LEU A 204 7.12 0.71 15.52
CA LEU A 204 7.84 1.96 15.61
C LEU A 204 8.09 2.34 17.08
N PRO A 205 9.31 2.69 17.46
CA PRO A 205 9.57 3.24 18.78
C PRO A 205 9.04 4.68 18.89
N ASP A 206 8.70 5.14 20.10
CA ASP A 206 8.16 6.50 20.35
C ASP A 206 9.02 7.61 19.77
N ASN A 207 10.33 7.41 19.67
CA ASN A 207 11.30 8.37 19.16
C ASN A 207 11.79 8.05 17.75
N HIS A 208 10.94 7.47 16.88
CA HIS A 208 11.31 7.04 15.53
C HIS A 208 11.83 8.14 14.60
N GLY A 209 11.46 9.40 14.82
CA GLY A 209 11.95 10.56 14.06
C GLY A 209 11.44 10.65 12.60
N LEU A 210 10.50 9.80 12.20
CA LEU A 210 9.84 9.90 10.89
C LEU A 210 8.83 11.05 10.91
N GLN A 211 8.70 11.76 9.79
CA GLN A 211 7.67 12.77 9.54
C GLN A 211 6.52 12.15 8.75
N GLY A 212 5.31 12.67 8.89
CA GLY A 212 4.13 12.20 8.18
C GLY A 212 3.01 11.74 9.10
N THR A 213 1.99 11.16 8.51
CA THR A 213 0.81 10.67 9.23
C THR A 213 0.85 9.16 9.35
N ILE A 214 0.79 8.63 10.57
CA ILE A 214 0.68 7.19 10.81
C ILE A 214 -0.76 6.76 10.57
N ILE A 215 -0.93 5.73 9.71
CA ILE A 215 -2.22 5.11 9.42
C ILE A 215 -2.27 3.77 10.15
N HIS A 216 -3.00 3.73 11.23
CA HIS A 216 -3.13 2.53 12.04
C HIS A 216 -4.24 1.62 11.52
N ASN A 217 -3.94 0.32 11.33
CA ASN A 217 -4.84 -0.69 10.78
C ASN A 217 -5.03 -1.86 11.75
N PRO A 218 -5.68 -1.68 12.91
CA PRO A 218 -5.66 -2.65 14.00
C PRO A 218 -6.22 -4.02 13.59
N ARG A 219 -7.31 -4.04 12.81
CA ARG A 219 -7.91 -5.28 12.33
C ARG A 219 -6.98 -6.07 11.40
N SER A 220 -6.32 -5.38 10.46
CA SER A 220 -5.34 -6.00 9.57
C SER A 220 -4.14 -6.51 10.34
N ASN A 221 -3.61 -5.69 11.26
CA ASN A 221 -2.47 -6.06 12.10
C ASN A 221 -2.74 -7.31 12.92
N MET A 222 -3.90 -7.41 13.57
CA MET A 222 -4.31 -8.61 14.32
C MET A 222 -4.44 -9.83 13.41
N ASN A 223 -5.04 -9.67 12.23
CA ASN A 223 -5.24 -10.76 11.28
C ASN A 223 -3.92 -11.30 10.72
N ASN A 224 -2.93 -10.44 10.53
CA ASN A 224 -1.60 -10.81 10.04
C ASN A 224 -0.66 -11.30 11.15
N GLY A 225 -1.13 -11.35 12.40
CA GLY A 225 -0.30 -11.71 13.55
C GLY A 225 0.75 -10.65 13.92
N CYS A 226 0.64 -9.47 13.35
CA CYS A 226 1.43 -8.30 13.72
C CYS A 226 0.81 -7.71 14.98
N LEU A 227 1.09 -8.34 16.12
CA LEU A 227 0.44 -7.96 17.36
C LEU A 227 1.12 -6.77 17.98
N LEU A 228 0.43 -5.67 17.95
CA LEU A 228 0.52 -4.75 19.07
C LEU A 228 -0.62 -5.02 20.03
N TYR A 229 -0.24 -5.62 21.12
CA TYR A 229 -1.02 -5.58 22.33
C TYR A 229 -1.05 -4.23 22.99
N THR A 230 -0.66 -3.24 22.32
CA THR A 230 -0.64 -1.91 22.84
C THR A 230 -1.86 -1.14 22.50
N SER A 231 -2.80 -1.74 21.89
CA SER A 231 -4.08 -1.09 21.83
C SER A 231 -4.93 -1.50 23.02
N ASP A 232 -4.51 -1.16 24.22
CA ASP A 232 -5.46 -0.87 25.29
C ASP A 232 -6.56 0.07 24.80
N ALA A 233 -6.31 0.83 23.74
CA ALA A 233 -7.29 1.60 22.99
C ALA A 233 -8.35 0.77 22.23
N ALA A 234 -8.21 -0.56 22.14
CA ALA A 234 -9.28 -1.41 21.60
C ALA A 234 -10.22 -1.92 22.70
N ASP A 235 -9.87 -1.69 23.96
CA ASP A 235 -10.67 -2.07 25.13
C ASP A 235 -11.42 -0.87 25.73
N GLU A 236 -11.22 0.34 25.20
CA GLU A 236 -11.99 1.54 25.49
C GLU A 236 -13.03 1.83 24.36
#